data_65a65df78ef46478f1cf26f15fc3a776
#
_entry.id   65a65df78ef46478f1cf26f15fc3a776
#
_cell.length_a   1.000
_cell.length_b   1.000
_cell.length_c   1.000
_cell.angle_alpha   90.00
_cell.angle_beta   90.00
_cell.angle_gamma   90.00
#
_symmetry.space_group_name_H-M   'P 1'
#
loop_
_entity.id
_entity.type
_entity.pdbx_description
1 polymer ?
#
loop_
_entity_poly.entity_id
_entity_poly.type
_entity_poly.pdbx_seq_one_letter_code
_entity_poly.pdbx_strand_id
1 'polypeptide(L)'
;AAGINWTFAPMVDISRDARWGRVMEGGGEDPYLGSKISIARVKGFQAKNLSDENTIIATAKHFAAYGFSESGKDYNTVAIGNSTLYNTVLPPFKAAKDAGVRTFMNAFNDLNGIPASTNKLLQRDILKGKWNFNGFVVSDWASINEAIYWGQAKDKNEAAYLAAKAGSDMDM
;
A
#
# COMPACT_ATOMS: atom_id res chain seq x y z
N ALA A 1 6.72 -26.85 -6.72
CA ALA A 1 6.60 -25.39 -6.51
C ALA A 1 7.65 -24.66 -7.36
N ALA A 2 7.31 -23.45 -7.86
CA ALA A 2 8.19 -22.67 -8.74
C ALA A 2 9.35 -21.93 -7.97
N GLY A 3 9.49 -22.18 -6.67
CA GLY A 3 10.52 -21.54 -5.85
C GLY A 3 10.22 -20.06 -5.47
N ILE A 4 8.99 -19.59 -5.73
CA ILE A 4 8.57 -18.25 -5.36
C ILE A 4 7.95 -18.29 -3.97
N ASN A 5 8.46 -17.46 -3.04
CA ASN A 5 8.02 -17.43 -1.65
C ASN A 5 7.26 -16.15 -1.28
N TRP A 6 7.30 -15.13 -2.13
CA TRP A 6 6.71 -13.82 -1.89
C TRP A 6 6.15 -13.23 -3.18
N THR A 7 4.95 -12.65 -3.12
CA THR A 7 4.31 -11.99 -4.26
C THR A 7 3.90 -10.56 -3.92
N PHE A 8 3.97 -9.66 -4.90
CA PHE A 8 3.51 -8.27 -4.80
C PHE A 8 2.02 -8.16 -5.17
N ALA A 9 1.22 -8.98 -4.51
CA ALA A 9 -0.24 -9.06 -4.64
C ALA A 9 -0.85 -9.46 -3.28
N PRO A 10 -2.10 -9.05 -3.00
CA PRO A 10 -3.07 -8.41 -3.90
C PRO A 10 -2.96 -6.89 -3.94
N MET A 11 -3.36 -6.29 -5.09
CA MET A 11 -3.74 -4.90 -5.13
C MET A 11 -5.11 -4.73 -4.49
N VAL A 12 -5.21 -3.85 -3.50
CA VAL A 12 -6.41 -3.60 -2.71
C VAL A 12 -6.87 -2.15 -2.77
N ASP A 13 -6.28 -1.37 -3.67
CA ASP A 13 -6.67 0.01 -3.89
C ASP A 13 -8.14 0.11 -4.30
N ILE A 14 -8.85 1.07 -3.71
CA ILE A 14 -10.15 1.52 -4.22
C ILE A 14 -9.88 2.60 -5.25
N SER A 15 -10.52 2.50 -6.41
CA SER A 15 -10.44 3.49 -7.48
C SER A 15 -11.82 3.83 -8.00
N ARG A 16 -12.08 5.13 -8.20
CA ARG A 16 -13.34 5.65 -8.76
C ARG A 16 -13.18 6.28 -10.13
N ASP A 17 -11.95 6.57 -10.53
CA ASP A 17 -11.68 7.16 -11.85
C ASP A 17 -11.26 6.05 -12.83
N ALA A 18 -12.18 5.72 -13.75
CA ALA A 18 -11.96 4.68 -14.75
C ALA A 18 -10.84 5.02 -15.77
N ARG A 19 -10.35 6.25 -15.78
CA ARG A 19 -9.22 6.67 -16.63
C ARG A 19 -7.87 6.21 -16.06
N TRP A 20 -7.81 5.87 -14.78
CA TRP A 20 -6.58 5.35 -14.20
C TRP A 20 -6.23 3.99 -14.81
N GLY A 21 -5.04 3.89 -15.41
CA GLY A 21 -4.63 2.69 -16.16
C GLY A 21 -4.56 1.41 -15.34
N ARG A 22 -4.47 1.52 -14.00
CA ARG A 22 -4.37 0.38 -13.07
C ARG A 22 -5.71 0.00 -12.42
N VAL A 23 -6.80 0.64 -12.80
CA VAL A 23 -8.13 0.33 -12.23
C VAL A 23 -8.50 -1.16 -12.36
N MET A 24 -8.03 -1.83 -13.42
CA MET A 24 -8.28 -3.24 -13.68
C MET A 24 -7.59 -4.21 -12.71
N GLU A 25 -6.55 -3.77 -12.00
CA GLU A 25 -5.84 -4.62 -11.04
C GLU A 25 -6.61 -4.76 -9.72
N GLY A 26 -7.46 -3.78 -9.40
CA GLY A 26 -8.14 -3.65 -8.11
C GLY A 26 -9.45 -4.42 -7.99
N GLY A 27 -10.11 -4.24 -6.85
CA GLY A 27 -11.42 -4.82 -6.53
C GLY A 27 -12.61 -3.92 -6.86
N GLY A 28 -12.40 -2.78 -7.55
CA GLY A 28 -13.45 -1.82 -7.90
C GLY A 28 -13.49 -0.60 -6.98
N GLU A 29 -14.65 0.07 -6.94
CA GLU A 29 -14.83 1.35 -6.22
C GLU A 29 -15.48 1.20 -4.85
N ASP A 30 -16.10 0.06 -4.55
CA ASP A 30 -16.81 -0.18 -3.30
C ASP A 30 -15.87 -0.68 -2.20
N PRO A 31 -15.71 0.04 -1.08
CA PRO A 31 -14.78 -0.35 -0.02
C PRO A 31 -15.21 -1.63 0.73
N TYR A 32 -16.52 -1.94 0.78
CA TYR A 32 -16.99 -3.17 1.40
C TYR A 32 -16.61 -4.39 0.54
N LEU A 33 -16.95 -4.36 -0.74
CA LEU A 33 -16.59 -5.43 -1.68
C LEU A 33 -15.06 -5.56 -1.78
N GLY A 34 -14.34 -4.44 -1.91
CA GLY A 34 -12.88 -4.41 -1.90
C GLY A 34 -12.27 -5.06 -0.66
N SER A 35 -12.87 -4.82 0.52
CA SER A 35 -12.45 -5.47 1.77
C SER A 35 -12.67 -6.99 1.73
N LYS A 36 -13.81 -7.46 1.21
CA LYS A 36 -14.08 -8.90 1.07
C LYS A 36 -13.12 -9.58 0.10
N ILE A 37 -12.83 -8.94 -1.03
CA ILE A 37 -11.86 -9.42 -2.03
C ILE A 37 -10.45 -9.45 -1.42
N SER A 38 -10.05 -8.42 -0.67
CA SER A 38 -8.76 -8.37 0.03
C SER A 38 -8.56 -9.56 0.95
N ILE A 39 -9.56 -9.84 1.81
CA ILE A 39 -9.55 -10.99 2.72
C ILE A 39 -9.39 -12.30 1.95
N ALA A 40 -10.20 -12.49 0.90
CA ALA A 40 -10.19 -13.73 0.12
C ALA A 40 -8.83 -13.96 -0.57
N ARG A 41 -8.27 -12.91 -1.19
CA ARG A 41 -6.96 -12.97 -1.87
C ARG A 41 -5.81 -13.23 -0.88
N VAL A 42 -5.76 -12.55 0.25
CA VAL A 42 -4.74 -12.78 1.29
C VAL A 42 -4.80 -14.23 1.78
N LYS A 43 -5.99 -14.71 2.11
CA LYS A 43 -6.18 -16.10 2.55
C LYS A 43 -5.86 -17.11 1.45
N GLY A 44 -6.14 -16.78 0.20
CA GLY A 44 -5.81 -17.63 -0.95
C GLY A 44 -4.30 -17.79 -1.16
N PHE A 45 -3.53 -16.71 -1.01
CA PHE A 45 -2.07 -16.77 -1.12
C PHE A 45 -1.40 -17.41 0.09
N GLN A 46 -1.82 -17.04 1.29
CA GLN A 46 -1.13 -17.43 2.54
C GLN A 46 -1.69 -18.70 3.19
N ALA A 47 -2.88 -19.16 2.78
CA ALA A 47 -3.61 -20.26 3.39
C ALA A 47 -3.70 -20.13 4.91
N LYS A 48 -3.65 -21.26 5.66
CA LYS A 48 -3.66 -21.27 7.12
C LYS A 48 -2.26 -21.18 7.71
N ASN A 49 -1.27 -21.72 7.03
CA ASN A 49 0.09 -21.81 7.55
C ASN A 49 1.09 -21.55 6.41
N LEU A 50 1.93 -20.54 6.58
CA LEU A 50 2.96 -20.16 5.61
C LEU A 50 4.12 -21.18 5.49
N SER A 51 4.18 -22.17 6.36
CA SER A 51 5.13 -23.29 6.21
C SER A 51 4.66 -24.35 5.24
N ASP A 52 3.42 -24.28 4.75
CA ASP A 52 2.89 -25.25 3.79
C ASP A 52 3.46 -24.97 2.40
N GLU A 53 3.78 -26.03 1.65
CA GLU A 53 4.47 -25.95 0.34
C GLU A 53 3.70 -25.16 -0.74
N ASN A 54 2.39 -25.04 -0.58
CA ASN A 54 1.50 -24.37 -1.54
C ASN A 54 1.08 -22.97 -1.09
N THR A 55 1.90 -22.32 -0.28
CA THR A 55 1.66 -20.97 0.22
C THR A 55 2.72 -19.99 -0.25
N ILE A 56 2.35 -18.71 -0.28
CA ILE A 56 3.22 -17.61 -0.67
C ILE A 56 2.86 -16.38 0.16
N ILE A 57 3.85 -15.62 0.60
CA ILE A 57 3.62 -14.37 1.33
C ILE A 57 2.93 -13.36 0.41
N ALA A 58 1.80 -12.82 0.86
CA ALA A 58 1.06 -11.78 0.17
C ALA A 58 1.53 -10.38 0.57
N THR A 59 1.38 -9.42 -0.36
CA THR A 59 1.63 -7.99 -0.14
C THR A 59 0.38 -7.19 -0.46
N ALA A 60 -0.19 -6.52 0.53
CA ALA A 60 -1.28 -5.58 0.27
C ALA A 60 -0.71 -4.27 -0.28
N LYS A 61 -1.17 -3.85 -1.47
CA LYS A 61 -0.65 -2.68 -2.17
C LYS A 61 -1.76 -1.87 -2.82
N HIS A 62 -1.55 -0.58 -3.05
CA HIS A 62 -0.41 0.27 -2.69
C HIS A 62 -0.82 1.19 -1.52
N PHE A 63 -0.12 1.16 -0.44
CA PHE A 63 -0.51 1.86 0.79
C PHE A 63 0.04 3.30 0.83
N ALA A 64 -0.80 4.37 0.61
CA ALA A 64 -2.22 4.27 0.35
C ALA A 64 -2.71 5.39 -0.57
N ALA A 65 -3.95 5.24 -1.01
CA ALA A 65 -4.70 6.22 -1.80
C ALA A 65 -4.35 6.30 -3.29
N TYR A 66 -3.56 5.40 -3.84
CA TYR A 66 -3.08 5.45 -5.22
C TYR A 66 -4.22 5.49 -6.26
N GLY A 67 -5.32 4.82 -6.01
CA GLY A 67 -6.52 4.85 -6.87
C GLY A 67 -7.31 6.16 -6.87
N PHE A 68 -6.86 7.18 -6.12
CA PHE A 68 -7.42 8.52 -6.07
C PHE A 68 -6.53 9.57 -6.72
N SER A 69 -5.52 9.16 -7.50
CA SER A 69 -4.64 10.06 -8.24
C SER A 69 -5.43 11.02 -9.12
N GLU A 70 -5.12 12.32 -9.02
CA GLU A 70 -5.90 13.36 -9.69
C GLU A 70 -5.96 13.15 -11.20
N SER A 71 -7.16 13.34 -11.76
CA SER A 71 -7.49 13.14 -13.17
C SER A 71 -7.25 11.71 -13.69
N GLY A 72 -7.13 10.72 -12.81
CA GLY A 72 -6.80 9.35 -13.18
C GLY A 72 -5.40 9.19 -13.77
N LYS A 73 -4.53 10.17 -13.57
CA LYS A 73 -3.14 10.11 -14.05
C LYS A 73 -2.29 9.32 -13.08
N ASP A 74 -1.63 8.30 -13.58
CA ASP A 74 -0.71 7.49 -12.78
C ASP A 74 0.43 8.34 -12.20
N TYR A 75 0.91 8.01 -11.02
CA TYR A 75 1.92 8.77 -10.26
C TYR A 75 1.51 10.19 -9.84
N ASN A 76 0.27 10.61 -10.08
CA ASN A 76 -0.14 11.97 -9.74
C ASN A 76 -0.48 12.13 -8.27
N THR A 77 -0.59 13.39 -7.83
CA THR A 77 -0.94 13.76 -6.47
C THR A 77 -2.34 13.26 -6.05
N VAL A 78 -2.53 13.09 -4.76
CA VAL A 78 -3.82 12.75 -4.15
C VAL A 78 -4.16 13.78 -3.08
N ALA A 79 -5.23 14.52 -3.30
CA ALA A 79 -5.79 15.47 -2.34
C ALA A 79 -7.17 15.00 -1.86
N ILE A 80 -7.22 14.36 -0.69
CA ILE A 80 -8.46 13.84 -0.09
C ILE A 80 -8.57 14.19 1.39
N GLY A 81 -9.80 14.38 1.84
CA GLY A 81 -10.09 14.60 3.26
C GLY A 81 -10.04 13.31 4.09
N ASN A 82 -9.95 13.48 5.40
CA ASN A 82 -9.91 12.35 6.35
C ASN A 82 -11.11 11.42 6.21
N SER A 83 -12.31 11.95 5.94
CA SER A 83 -13.50 11.10 5.74
C SER A 83 -13.31 10.10 4.60
N THR A 84 -12.81 10.55 3.45
CA THR A 84 -12.51 9.67 2.31
C THR A 84 -11.38 8.69 2.65
N LEU A 85 -10.33 9.18 3.30
CA LEU A 85 -9.21 8.33 3.70
C LEU A 85 -9.67 7.18 4.60
N TYR A 86 -10.37 7.48 5.68
CA TYR A 86 -10.73 6.46 6.68
C TYR A 86 -11.94 5.60 6.30
N ASN A 87 -12.88 6.12 5.51
CA ASN A 87 -14.11 5.39 5.20
C ASN A 87 -14.09 4.71 3.83
N THR A 88 -13.16 5.09 2.94
CA THR A 88 -13.10 4.53 1.59
C THR A 88 -11.75 3.90 1.26
N VAL A 89 -10.66 4.64 1.49
CA VAL A 89 -9.31 4.18 1.09
C VAL A 89 -8.78 3.09 2.02
N LEU A 90 -8.80 3.31 3.32
CA LEU A 90 -8.17 2.44 4.31
C LEU A 90 -8.90 1.11 4.59
N PRO A 91 -10.23 0.96 4.46
CA PRO A 91 -10.92 -0.26 4.84
C PRO A 91 -10.40 -1.54 4.17
N PRO A 92 -10.12 -1.62 2.86
CA PRO A 92 -9.56 -2.82 2.24
C PRO A 92 -8.17 -3.19 2.78
N PHE A 93 -7.33 -2.21 3.07
CA PHE A 93 -6.03 -2.41 3.69
C PHE A 93 -6.15 -2.94 5.13
N LYS A 94 -7.08 -2.36 5.90
CA LYS A 94 -7.37 -2.85 7.25
C LYS A 94 -7.87 -4.29 7.22
N ALA A 95 -8.74 -4.61 6.27
CA ALA A 95 -9.25 -5.96 6.06
C ALA A 95 -8.14 -6.95 5.67
N ALA A 96 -7.20 -6.55 4.81
CA ALA A 96 -6.03 -7.35 4.47
C ALA A 96 -5.14 -7.60 5.69
N LYS A 97 -4.89 -6.55 6.50
CA LYS A 97 -4.16 -6.67 7.77
C LYS A 97 -4.84 -7.66 8.73
N ASP A 98 -6.15 -7.53 8.92
CA ASP A 98 -6.90 -8.41 9.81
C ASP A 98 -7.00 -9.86 9.29
N ALA A 99 -6.90 -10.05 7.97
CA ALA A 99 -6.77 -11.36 7.34
C ALA A 99 -5.37 -11.98 7.50
N GLY A 100 -4.42 -11.25 8.08
CA GLY A 100 -3.09 -11.75 8.41
C GLY A 100 -2.04 -11.53 7.31
N VAL A 101 -2.24 -10.56 6.39
CA VAL A 101 -1.21 -10.22 5.40
C VAL A 101 0.12 -9.92 6.09
N ARG A 102 1.22 -10.39 5.51
CA ARG A 102 2.55 -10.26 6.12
C ARG A 102 3.33 -9.03 5.66
N THR A 103 2.99 -8.49 4.50
CA THR A 103 3.71 -7.34 3.96
C THR A 103 2.76 -6.31 3.37
N PHE A 104 3.16 -5.05 3.41
CA PHE A 104 2.53 -3.94 2.71
C PHE A 104 3.54 -3.31 1.76
N MET A 105 3.05 -2.74 0.67
CA MET A 105 3.85 -1.96 -0.26
C MET A 105 3.36 -0.53 -0.28
N ASN A 106 4.28 0.44 -0.17
CA ASN A 106 3.96 1.86 -0.29
C ASN A 106 3.44 2.20 -1.69
N ALA A 107 2.65 3.25 -1.77
CA ALA A 107 2.21 3.81 -3.03
C ALA A 107 3.22 4.84 -3.60
N PHE A 108 3.10 5.13 -4.89
CA PHE A 108 3.92 6.13 -5.58
C PHE A 108 3.47 7.58 -5.32
N ASN A 109 2.16 7.78 -5.15
CA ASN A 109 1.59 9.11 -4.99
C ASN A 109 2.01 9.79 -3.69
N ASP A 110 1.93 11.11 -3.68
CA ASP A 110 1.80 11.84 -2.43
C ASP A 110 0.34 11.80 -1.94
N LEU A 111 0.17 11.87 -0.65
CA LEU A 111 -1.12 12.10 -0.01
C LEU A 111 -1.10 13.45 0.68
N ASN A 112 -1.86 14.41 0.16
CA ASN A 112 -1.93 15.77 0.69
C ASN A 112 -0.54 16.42 0.84
N GLY A 113 0.31 16.24 -0.17
CA GLY A 113 1.65 16.82 -0.25
C GLY A 113 2.76 16.01 0.43
N ILE A 114 2.46 14.81 0.99
CA ILE A 114 3.48 13.96 1.63
C ILE A 114 3.55 12.63 0.88
N PRO A 115 4.68 12.28 0.22
CA PRO A 115 4.86 11.00 -0.47
C PRO A 115 4.55 9.81 0.42
N ALA A 116 3.79 8.83 -0.09
CA ALA A 116 3.36 7.68 0.69
C ALA A 116 4.54 6.90 1.30
N SER A 117 5.66 6.83 0.59
CA SER A 117 6.90 6.17 1.04
C SER A 117 7.55 6.84 2.26
N THR A 118 7.31 8.15 2.46
CA THR A 118 7.83 8.93 3.59
C THR A 118 6.73 9.42 4.55
N ASN A 119 5.50 8.95 4.36
CA ASN A 119 4.34 9.39 5.12
C ASN A 119 4.25 8.68 6.49
N LYS A 120 4.71 9.37 7.53
CA LYS A 120 4.66 8.88 8.91
C LYS A 120 3.24 8.55 9.37
N LEU A 121 2.25 9.39 9.01
CA LEU A 121 0.85 9.16 9.39
C LEU A 121 0.36 7.79 8.89
N LEU A 122 0.62 7.47 7.62
CA LEU A 122 0.19 6.20 7.04
C LEU A 122 0.90 5.01 7.68
N GLN A 123 2.23 5.02 7.68
CA GLN A 123 3.01 3.84 8.02
C GLN A 123 3.22 3.66 9.53
N ARG A 124 3.66 4.73 10.21
CA ARG A 124 4.01 4.63 11.64
C ARG A 124 2.77 4.73 12.52
N ASP A 125 1.94 5.76 12.27
CA ASP A 125 0.86 6.08 13.20
C ASP A 125 -0.38 5.19 12.94
N ILE A 126 -0.78 4.97 11.68
CA ILE A 126 -1.94 4.15 11.33
C ILE A 126 -1.56 2.67 11.27
N LEU A 127 -0.67 2.27 10.34
CA LEU A 127 -0.40 0.87 10.06
C LEU A 127 0.28 0.17 11.23
N LYS A 128 1.48 0.63 11.63
CA LYS A 128 2.26 0.00 12.69
C LYS A 128 1.72 0.34 14.09
N GLY A 129 1.27 1.57 14.31
CA GLY A 129 0.71 2.02 15.60
C GLY A 129 -0.73 1.58 15.81
N LYS A 130 -1.68 2.31 15.23
CA LYS A 130 -3.12 2.11 15.49
C LYS A 130 -3.62 0.69 15.12
N TRP A 131 -3.12 0.11 14.03
CA TRP A 131 -3.51 -1.23 13.61
C TRP A 131 -2.62 -2.34 14.19
N ASN A 132 -1.54 -1.98 14.87
CA ASN A 132 -0.59 -2.93 15.45
C ASN A 132 -0.08 -3.96 14.42
N PHE A 133 0.32 -3.47 13.25
CA PHE A 133 0.91 -4.31 12.22
C PHE A 133 2.37 -4.62 12.55
N ASN A 134 2.70 -5.89 12.63
CA ASN A 134 4.03 -6.40 13.01
C ASN A 134 4.80 -7.07 11.85
N GLY A 135 4.27 -7.00 10.65
CA GLY A 135 5.00 -7.38 9.43
C GLY A 135 5.89 -6.25 8.94
N PHE A 136 6.34 -6.28 7.69
CA PHE A 136 7.19 -5.23 7.14
C PHE A 136 6.55 -4.49 5.95
N VAL A 137 7.05 -3.29 5.71
CA VAL A 137 6.65 -2.41 4.62
C VAL A 137 7.79 -2.31 3.62
N VAL A 138 7.52 -2.72 2.38
CA VAL A 138 8.43 -2.54 1.25
C VAL A 138 8.03 -1.30 0.46
N SER A 139 9.01 -0.58 -0.10
CA SER A 139 8.71 0.49 -1.07
C SER A 139 8.14 -0.10 -2.37
N ASP A 140 7.42 0.70 -3.14
CA ASP A 140 7.28 0.40 -4.56
C ASP A 140 8.59 0.74 -5.28
N TRP A 141 8.71 0.35 -6.54
CA TRP A 141 9.95 0.48 -7.32
C TRP A 141 10.47 1.92 -7.30
N ALA A 142 11.64 2.12 -6.67
CA ALA A 142 12.31 3.40 -6.51
C ALA A 142 11.48 4.52 -5.84
N SER A 143 10.32 4.21 -5.24
CA SER A 143 9.38 5.23 -4.72
C SER A 143 9.96 6.05 -3.55
N ILE A 144 10.95 5.55 -2.84
CA ILE A 144 11.66 6.32 -1.82
C ILE A 144 12.44 7.47 -2.45
N ASN A 145 13.12 7.22 -3.58
CA ASN A 145 13.85 8.27 -4.30
C ASN A 145 12.92 9.33 -4.90
N GLU A 146 11.67 8.99 -5.19
CA GLU A 146 10.68 9.96 -5.68
C GLU A 146 10.35 11.06 -4.68
N ALA A 147 10.64 10.88 -3.38
CA ALA A 147 10.54 11.94 -2.40
C ALA A 147 11.36 13.20 -2.77
N ILE A 148 12.41 13.02 -3.58
CA ILE A 148 13.22 14.14 -4.12
C ILE A 148 12.39 14.91 -5.15
N TYR A 149 11.71 14.22 -6.06
CA TYR A 149 10.87 14.87 -7.09
C TYR A 149 9.66 15.58 -6.49
N TRP A 150 9.14 15.06 -5.38
CA TRP A 150 8.09 15.71 -4.60
C TRP A 150 8.60 16.87 -3.74
N GLY A 151 9.91 17.17 -3.77
CA GLY A 151 10.51 18.29 -3.01
C GLY A 151 10.58 18.05 -1.51
N GLN A 152 10.41 16.82 -1.05
CA GLN A 152 10.43 16.49 0.38
C GLN A 152 11.82 16.09 0.89
N ALA A 153 12.68 15.63 0.00
CA ALA A 153 14.06 15.29 0.29
C ALA A 153 15.00 16.00 -0.69
N LYS A 154 16.16 16.45 -0.21
CA LYS A 154 17.17 17.10 -1.07
C LYS A 154 18.01 16.10 -1.86
N ASP A 155 18.17 14.89 -1.32
CA ASP A 155 18.99 13.82 -1.89
C ASP A 155 18.51 12.43 -1.45
N LYS A 156 19.13 11.37 -2.00
CA LYS A 156 18.80 9.97 -1.69
C LYS A 156 19.01 9.61 -0.22
N ASN A 157 20.00 10.18 0.43
CA ASN A 157 20.28 9.89 1.85
C ASN A 157 19.16 10.43 2.74
N GLU A 158 18.70 11.66 2.46
CA GLU A 158 17.57 12.22 3.19
C GLU A 158 16.27 11.47 2.89
N ALA A 159 16.03 11.09 1.63
CA ALA A 159 14.87 10.29 1.25
C ALA A 159 14.84 8.95 2.01
N ALA A 160 15.96 8.24 2.06
CA ALA A 160 16.08 6.98 2.81
C ALA A 160 15.86 7.19 4.32
N TYR A 161 16.43 8.25 4.89
CA TYR A 161 16.21 8.59 6.30
C TYR A 161 14.72 8.87 6.61
N LEU A 162 14.07 9.67 5.77
CA LEU A 162 12.64 9.99 5.92
C LEU A 162 11.76 8.75 5.81
N ALA A 163 12.04 7.88 4.85
CA ALA A 163 11.31 6.63 4.65
C ALA A 163 11.46 5.68 5.85
N ALA A 164 12.68 5.45 6.32
CA ALA A 164 12.94 4.63 7.51
C ALA A 164 12.25 5.21 8.76
N LYS A 165 12.33 6.52 8.94
CA LYS A 165 11.65 7.24 10.03
C LYS A 165 10.12 7.13 9.92
N ALA A 166 9.58 7.15 8.71
CA ALA A 166 8.15 6.98 8.47
C ALA A 166 7.67 5.55 8.70
N GLY A 167 8.55 4.55 8.59
CA GLY A 167 8.20 3.16 8.86
C GLY A 167 8.40 2.20 7.69
N SER A 168 9.00 2.62 6.58
CA SER A 168 9.47 1.72 5.53
C SER A 168 10.61 0.84 6.05
N ASP A 169 10.55 -0.45 5.76
CA ASP A 169 11.51 -1.43 6.27
C ASP A 169 12.45 -1.95 5.16
N MET A 170 12.04 -1.84 3.90
CA MET A 170 12.78 -2.33 2.73
C MET A 170 12.60 -1.37 1.55
N ASP A 171 13.68 -1.06 0.86
CA ASP A 171 13.68 -0.34 -0.42
C ASP A 171 13.80 -1.32 -1.59
N MET A 172 13.12 -0.98 -2.70
CA MET A 172 13.13 -1.79 -3.91
C MET A 172 13.44 -0.94 -5.16
#